data_07e84eac90997c7c82a89cefd144f14a
#
_entry.id   07e84eac90997c7c82a89cefd144f14a
#
_cell.length_a   1.000
_cell.length_b   1.000
_cell.length_c   1.000
_cell.angle_alpha   90.00
_cell.angle_beta   90.00
_cell.angle_gamma   90.00
#
_symmetry.space_group_name_H-M   'P 1'
#
loop_
_entity.id
_entity.type
_entity.pdbx_description
1 polymer ?
#
loop_
_entity_poly.entity_id
_entity_poly.type
_entity_poly.pdbx_seq_one_letter_code
_entity_poly.pdbx_strand_id
1 'polypeptide(L)'
;MSRIASIRIGSLLGAAALALSACATSPGSDLPGVPPLPRLDAAQQRGHDFAVRRCAGCHTVGLDDGGAQEGPAFYRLARRYNALALERRFAEVSRHGVDRMPPVAFSAAEADDLIAYFDSLASHP
;
A
#
# COMPACT_ATOMS: atom_id res chain seq x y z
N MET A 1 -17.26 61.26 -47.03
CA MET A 1 -17.64 60.12 -47.89
C MET A 1 -16.50 59.10 -47.73
N SER A 2 -16.59 58.25 -46.76
CA SER A 2 -15.58 57.21 -46.51
C SER A 2 -16.24 55.84 -46.45
N ARG A 3 -15.86 54.98 -47.33
CA ARG A 3 -16.37 53.60 -47.44
C ARG A 3 -15.53 52.73 -46.50
N ILE A 4 -16.18 52.20 -45.51
CA ILE A 4 -15.58 51.22 -44.57
C ILE A 4 -15.73 49.85 -45.21
N ALA A 5 -14.63 49.21 -45.54
CA ALA A 5 -14.57 47.86 -46.05
C ALA A 5 -14.73 46.86 -44.89
N SER A 6 -15.79 46.04 -44.95
CA SER A 6 -16.03 44.96 -43.97
C SER A 6 -15.13 43.75 -44.27
N ILE A 7 -14.18 43.54 -43.44
CA ILE A 7 -13.35 42.31 -43.45
C ILE A 7 -14.13 41.21 -42.75
N ARG A 8 -14.55 40.18 -43.47
CA ARG A 8 -15.11 38.95 -42.91
C ARG A 8 -13.99 38.04 -42.49
N ILE A 9 -13.79 37.93 -41.17
CA ILE A 9 -12.88 36.96 -40.60
C ILE A 9 -13.62 35.62 -40.50
N GLY A 10 -13.22 34.68 -41.35
CA GLY A 10 -13.75 33.32 -41.35
C GLY A 10 -13.25 32.57 -40.10
N SER A 11 -14.21 32.11 -39.30
CA SER A 11 -13.94 31.24 -38.15
C SER A 11 -13.55 29.85 -38.62
N LEU A 12 -12.28 29.52 -38.52
CA LEU A 12 -11.79 28.14 -38.58
C LEU A 12 -11.94 27.50 -37.19
N LEU A 13 -12.99 26.73 -37.00
CA LEU A 13 -13.13 25.85 -35.85
C LEU A 13 -12.11 24.70 -35.97
N GLY A 14 -11.00 24.84 -35.30
CA GLY A 14 -10.08 23.74 -35.07
C GLY A 14 -10.65 22.81 -34.00
N ALA A 15 -11.07 21.63 -34.40
CA ALA A 15 -11.43 20.56 -33.50
C ALA A 15 -10.16 20.06 -32.77
N ALA A 16 -9.97 20.48 -31.53
CA ALA A 16 -8.94 19.93 -30.65
C ALA A 16 -9.41 18.56 -30.16
N ALA A 17 -8.89 17.49 -30.74
CA ALA A 17 -9.03 16.14 -30.23
C ALA A 17 -8.26 16.00 -28.91
N LEU A 18 -8.98 16.00 -27.78
CA LEU A 18 -8.41 15.60 -26.50
C LEU A 18 -8.15 14.09 -26.55
N ALA A 19 -6.89 13.72 -26.77
CA ALA A 19 -6.43 12.37 -26.50
C ALA A 19 -6.45 12.16 -24.99
N LEU A 20 -7.47 11.47 -24.45
CA LEU A 20 -7.42 10.92 -23.12
C LEU A 20 -6.33 9.83 -23.13
N SER A 21 -5.19 10.15 -22.53
CA SER A 21 -4.21 9.14 -22.18
C SER A 21 -4.83 8.23 -21.13
N ALA A 22 -5.37 7.11 -21.58
CA ALA A 22 -5.71 6.01 -20.71
C ALA A 22 -4.40 5.58 -20.02
N CYS A 23 -4.31 5.79 -18.70
CA CYS A 23 -3.28 5.13 -17.90
C CYS A 23 -3.43 3.62 -18.13
N ALA A 24 -2.60 3.08 -19.00
CA ALA A 24 -2.51 1.65 -19.22
C ALA A 24 -2.05 1.05 -17.88
N THR A 25 -2.97 0.40 -17.18
CA THR A 25 -2.63 -0.55 -16.13
C THR A 25 -1.74 -1.57 -16.79
N SER A 26 -0.46 -1.59 -16.44
CA SER A 26 0.46 -2.60 -16.95
C SER A 26 -0.10 -3.96 -16.58
N PRO A 27 -0.41 -4.84 -17.54
CA PRO A 27 -0.74 -6.22 -17.22
C PRO A 27 0.49 -6.78 -16.50
N GLY A 28 0.30 -7.24 -15.27
CA GLY A 28 1.34 -7.96 -14.55
C GLY A 28 1.87 -9.04 -15.47
N SER A 29 3.18 -9.22 -15.50
CA SER A 29 3.84 -10.23 -16.32
C SER A 29 3.38 -11.60 -15.82
N ASP A 30 2.27 -12.10 -16.37
CA ASP A 30 1.80 -13.45 -16.13
C ASP A 30 2.77 -14.41 -16.84
N LEU A 31 3.78 -14.85 -16.12
CA LEU A 31 4.64 -15.91 -16.57
C LEU A 31 3.82 -17.20 -16.64
N PRO A 32 3.79 -17.92 -17.78
CA PRO A 32 3.02 -19.15 -17.91
C PRO A 32 3.45 -20.15 -16.83
N GLY A 33 2.52 -20.58 -15.99
CA GLY A 33 2.74 -21.59 -14.95
C GLY A 33 3.13 -21.04 -13.57
N VAL A 34 3.26 -19.73 -13.40
CA VAL A 34 3.43 -19.11 -12.07
C VAL A 34 2.07 -18.56 -11.63
N PRO A 35 1.48 -19.07 -10.52
CA PRO A 35 0.26 -18.48 -9.99
C PRO A 35 0.50 -17.00 -9.66
N PRO A 36 -0.41 -16.09 -10.02
CA PRO A 36 -0.28 -14.70 -9.61
C PRO A 36 -0.21 -14.61 -8.09
N LEU A 37 0.70 -13.80 -7.59
CA LEU A 37 0.75 -13.52 -6.14
C LEU A 37 -0.62 -12.97 -5.70
N PRO A 38 -1.17 -13.46 -4.58
CA PRO A 38 -2.41 -12.94 -4.04
C PRO A 38 -2.30 -11.42 -3.86
N ARG A 39 -3.22 -10.68 -4.48
CA ARG A 39 -3.27 -9.24 -4.29
C ARG A 39 -3.83 -8.96 -2.90
N LEU A 40 -3.17 -8.08 -2.18
CA LEU A 40 -3.70 -7.58 -0.92
C LEU A 40 -5.05 -6.88 -1.16
N ASP A 41 -6.00 -7.10 -0.29
CA ASP A 41 -7.23 -6.29 -0.25
C ASP A 41 -6.93 -4.88 0.29
N ALA A 42 -7.94 -4.01 0.33
CA ALA A 42 -7.74 -2.62 0.72
C ALA A 42 -7.29 -2.45 2.17
N ALA A 43 -7.75 -3.29 3.10
CA ALA A 43 -7.34 -3.24 4.51
C ALA A 43 -5.91 -3.76 4.66
N GLN A 44 -5.61 -4.90 4.05
CA GLN A 44 -4.28 -5.49 4.01
C GLN A 44 -3.25 -4.54 3.40
N GLN A 45 -3.61 -3.84 2.32
CA GLN A 45 -2.73 -2.86 1.69
C GLN A 45 -2.46 -1.67 2.63
N ARG A 46 -3.49 -1.13 3.31
CA ARG A 46 -3.26 -0.05 4.29
C ARG A 46 -2.39 -0.51 5.46
N GLY A 47 -2.61 -1.74 5.95
CA GLY A 47 -1.78 -2.35 6.98
C GLY A 47 -0.32 -2.54 6.55
N HIS A 48 -0.10 -3.03 5.32
CA HIS A 48 1.22 -3.11 4.70
C HIS A 48 1.89 -1.73 4.63
N ASP A 49 1.19 -0.73 4.11
CA ASP A 49 1.75 0.61 3.95
C ASP A 49 2.08 1.26 5.31
N PHE A 50 1.25 1.00 6.32
CA PHE A 50 1.57 1.40 7.69
C PHE A 50 2.83 0.71 8.19
N ALA A 51 2.94 -0.61 8.01
CA ALA A 51 4.11 -1.40 8.40
C ALA A 51 5.40 -0.89 7.74
N VAL A 52 5.36 -0.61 6.45
CA VAL A 52 6.50 -0.03 5.72
C VAL A 52 6.94 1.31 6.32
N ARG A 53 5.99 2.19 6.61
CA ARG A 53 6.33 3.52 7.13
C ARG A 53 6.81 3.51 8.59
N ARG A 54 6.32 2.60 9.42
CA ARG A 54 6.51 2.67 10.87
C ARG A 54 7.36 1.54 11.45
N CYS A 55 7.48 0.43 10.75
CA CYS A 55 8.09 -0.79 11.29
C CYS A 55 9.29 -1.28 10.48
N ALA A 56 9.38 -0.94 9.19
CA ALA A 56 10.42 -1.45 8.29
C ALA A 56 11.85 -1.01 8.66
N GLY A 57 12.02 -0.01 9.54
CA GLY A 57 13.33 0.36 10.06
C GLY A 57 14.00 -0.72 10.92
N CYS A 58 13.19 -1.60 11.54
CA CYS A 58 13.66 -2.65 12.43
C CYS A 58 13.16 -4.04 12.05
N HIS A 59 12.11 -4.16 11.28
CA HIS A 59 11.46 -5.42 10.89
C HIS A 59 11.49 -5.63 9.38
N THR A 60 11.68 -6.85 8.93
CA THR A 60 11.27 -7.25 7.59
C THR A 60 9.75 -7.33 7.57
N VAL A 61 9.09 -6.50 6.76
CA VAL A 61 7.63 -6.39 6.75
C VAL A 61 6.97 -7.24 5.66
N GLY A 62 7.73 -7.72 4.67
CA GLY A 62 7.26 -8.58 3.58
C GLY A 62 7.41 -10.09 3.87
N LEU A 63 7.20 -10.88 2.81
CA LEU A 63 7.38 -12.34 2.85
C LEU A 63 8.85 -12.78 2.73
N ASP A 64 9.67 -11.95 2.13
CA ASP A 64 11.11 -12.16 2.01
C ASP A 64 11.81 -11.89 3.35
N ASP A 65 12.79 -12.69 3.65
CA ASP A 65 13.59 -12.55 4.87
C ASP A 65 14.61 -11.39 4.83
N GLY A 66 14.55 -10.55 3.82
CA GLY A 66 15.20 -9.26 3.57
C GLY A 66 16.47 -8.88 4.32
N GLY A 67 17.13 -9.82 4.94
CA GLY A 67 18.33 -9.61 5.73
C GLY A 67 18.08 -9.36 7.21
N ALA A 68 19.16 -9.29 7.97
CA ALA A 68 19.14 -9.15 9.41
C ALA A 68 18.56 -7.79 9.83
N GLN A 69 17.42 -7.82 10.45
CA GLN A 69 16.78 -6.68 11.10
C GLN A 69 16.91 -6.83 12.62
N GLU A 70 16.74 -5.73 13.34
CA GLU A 70 16.82 -5.76 14.82
C GLU A 70 15.64 -6.51 15.43
N GLY A 71 14.48 -6.50 14.75
CA GLY A 71 13.26 -7.18 15.16
C GLY A 71 12.93 -8.41 14.32
N PRO A 72 12.06 -9.30 14.79
CA PRO A 72 11.62 -10.47 14.05
C PRO A 72 10.81 -10.09 12.80
N ALA A 73 10.98 -10.87 11.71
CA ALA A 73 10.20 -10.67 10.48
C ALA A 73 8.71 -10.85 10.73
N PHE A 74 7.88 -10.04 10.06
CA PHE A 74 6.43 -10.03 10.23
C PHE A 74 5.78 -11.36 9.87
N TYR A 75 6.25 -12.05 8.82
CA TYR A 75 5.70 -13.36 8.47
C TYR A 75 5.91 -14.40 9.59
N ARG A 76 6.98 -14.30 10.39
CA ARG A 76 7.20 -15.15 11.56
C ARG A 76 6.26 -14.81 12.70
N LEU A 77 6.03 -13.51 12.92
CA LEU A 77 5.06 -13.03 13.91
C LEU A 77 3.64 -13.44 13.53
N ALA A 78 3.28 -13.31 12.24
CA ALA A 78 1.99 -13.70 11.70
C ALA A 78 1.65 -15.19 11.97
N ARG A 79 2.63 -16.06 11.87
CA ARG A 79 2.47 -17.50 12.17
C ARG A 79 2.46 -17.82 13.67
N ARG A 80 2.99 -16.93 14.50
CA ARG A 80 3.09 -17.13 15.94
C ARG A 80 1.89 -16.59 16.71
N TYR A 81 1.27 -15.53 16.23
CA TYR A 81 0.20 -14.80 16.91
C TYR A 81 -1.07 -14.82 16.08
N ASN A 82 -2.21 -15.10 16.71
CA ASN A 82 -3.53 -14.90 16.14
C ASN A 82 -3.98 -13.43 16.29
N ALA A 83 -5.07 -13.04 15.65
CA ALA A 83 -5.59 -11.67 15.66
C ALA A 83 -5.75 -11.09 17.08
N LEU A 84 -6.34 -11.85 18.01
CA LEU A 84 -6.55 -11.40 19.40
C LEU A 84 -5.22 -11.16 20.15
N ALA A 85 -4.23 -12.00 19.89
CA ALA A 85 -2.91 -11.85 20.49
C ALA A 85 -2.16 -10.65 19.89
N LEU A 86 -2.32 -10.40 18.59
CA LEU A 86 -1.78 -9.21 17.91
C LEU A 86 -2.42 -7.93 18.44
N GLU A 87 -3.75 -7.89 18.60
CA GLU A 87 -4.45 -6.75 19.18
C GLU A 87 -3.89 -6.36 20.56
N ARG A 88 -3.73 -7.33 21.44
CA ARG A 88 -3.13 -7.11 22.77
C ARG A 88 -1.69 -6.61 22.68
N ARG A 89 -0.91 -7.21 21.77
CA ARG A 89 0.49 -6.81 21.57
C ARG A 89 0.60 -5.40 21.01
N PHE A 90 -0.27 -5.01 20.08
CA PHE A 90 -0.31 -3.65 19.54
C PHE A 90 -0.72 -2.62 20.61
N ALA A 91 -1.66 -2.96 21.46
CA ALA A 91 -2.01 -2.11 22.60
C ALA A 91 -0.82 -1.93 23.59
N GLU A 92 -0.01 -2.95 23.78
CA GLU A 92 1.22 -2.89 24.57
C GLU A 92 2.27 -2.00 23.92
N VAL A 93 2.58 -2.28 22.64
CA VAL A 93 3.52 -1.50 21.84
C VAL A 93 3.14 -0.03 21.79
N SER A 94 1.85 0.28 21.66
CA SER A 94 1.38 1.66 21.59
C SER A 94 1.58 2.43 22.90
N ARG A 95 1.46 1.75 24.05
CA ARG A 95 1.57 2.40 25.37
C ARG A 95 3.00 2.61 25.84
N HIS A 96 3.87 1.64 25.65
CA HIS A 96 5.21 1.68 26.25
C HIS A 96 6.30 0.97 25.44
N GLY A 97 5.97 0.47 24.24
CA GLY A 97 6.90 -0.37 23.49
C GLY A 97 7.01 -1.77 24.06
N VAL A 98 7.86 -2.59 23.48
CA VAL A 98 8.15 -3.98 23.92
C VAL A 98 9.64 -4.27 23.77
N ASP A 99 10.27 -4.74 24.82
CA ASP A 99 11.70 -5.00 24.86
C ASP A 99 12.52 -3.77 24.40
N ARG A 100 13.22 -3.90 23.28
CA ARG A 100 13.98 -2.80 22.66
C ARG A 100 13.18 -1.99 21.63
N MET A 101 11.95 -2.41 21.34
CA MET A 101 11.08 -1.73 20.40
C MET A 101 10.46 -0.48 21.07
N PRO A 102 10.65 0.73 20.52
CA PRO A 102 10.05 1.93 21.08
C PRO A 102 8.52 1.93 20.89
N PRO A 103 7.78 2.77 21.65
CA PRO A 103 6.35 2.94 21.44
C PRO A 103 6.04 3.39 20.02
N VAL A 104 5.04 2.77 19.39
CA VAL A 104 4.54 3.14 18.07
C VAL A 104 3.08 3.54 18.20
N ALA A 105 2.77 4.82 18.01
CA ALA A 105 1.40 5.29 18.04
C ALA A 105 0.65 4.86 16.77
N PHE A 106 -0.53 4.28 16.96
CA PHE A 106 -1.50 3.97 15.90
C PHE A 106 -2.93 4.02 16.47
N SER A 107 -3.88 4.33 15.58
CA SER A 107 -5.31 4.31 15.88
C SER A 107 -5.85 2.87 15.89
N ALA A 108 -7.06 2.68 16.39
CA ALA A 108 -7.73 1.39 16.31
C ALA A 108 -7.87 0.89 14.85
N ALA A 109 -8.23 1.77 13.93
CA ALA A 109 -8.36 1.42 12.51
C ALA A 109 -7.02 0.99 11.88
N GLU A 110 -5.91 1.65 12.23
CA GLU A 110 -4.58 1.24 11.77
C GLU A 110 -4.15 -0.10 12.38
N ALA A 111 -4.57 -0.37 13.63
CA ALA A 111 -4.33 -1.67 14.25
C ALA A 111 -5.12 -2.79 13.54
N ASP A 112 -6.39 -2.56 13.21
CA ASP A 112 -7.23 -3.50 12.47
C ASP A 112 -6.66 -3.76 11.07
N ASP A 113 -6.27 -2.74 10.33
CA ASP A 113 -5.63 -2.86 9.03
C ASP A 113 -4.31 -3.65 9.12
N LEU A 114 -3.52 -3.40 10.17
CA LEU A 114 -2.28 -4.12 10.40
C LEU A 114 -2.53 -5.60 10.73
N ILE A 115 -3.57 -5.93 11.51
CA ILE A 115 -4.00 -7.32 11.77
C ILE A 115 -4.40 -8.00 10.45
N ALA A 116 -5.20 -7.34 9.61
CA ALA A 116 -5.57 -7.87 8.30
C ALA A 116 -4.34 -8.16 7.43
N TYR A 117 -3.33 -7.32 7.49
CA TYR A 117 -2.06 -7.55 6.81
C TYR A 117 -1.32 -8.77 7.38
N PHE A 118 -1.24 -8.91 8.71
CA PHE A 118 -0.64 -10.09 9.35
C PHE A 118 -1.35 -11.39 8.95
N ASP A 119 -2.69 -11.38 8.89
CA ASP A 119 -3.47 -12.54 8.45
C ASP A 119 -3.15 -12.92 7.00
N SER A 120 -2.92 -11.93 6.14
CA SER A 120 -2.46 -12.20 4.77
C SER A 120 -1.09 -12.89 4.74
N LEU A 121 -0.14 -12.45 5.57
CA LEU A 121 1.18 -13.07 5.68
C LEU A 121 1.12 -14.49 6.23
N ALA A 122 0.22 -14.76 7.20
CA ALA A 122 0.04 -16.10 7.78
C ALA A 122 -0.53 -17.10 6.77
N SER A 123 -1.30 -16.64 5.80
CA SER A 123 -1.94 -17.46 4.77
C SER A 123 -0.99 -17.91 3.66
N HIS A 124 0.22 -17.37 3.61
CA HIS A 124 1.23 -17.82 2.65
C HIS A 124 2.00 -19.02 3.20
N PRO A 125 2.23 -20.06 2.37
CA PRO A 125 2.94 -21.27 2.77
C PRO A 125 4.42 -21.04 3.07
#